data_68a0a3498d89eb48f350a524a3cad399
#
_entry.id   68a0a3498d89eb48f350a524a3cad399
#
_cell.length_a   1.000
_cell.length_b   1.000
_cell.length_c   1.000
_cell.angle_alpha   90.00
_cell.angle_beta   90.00
_cell.angle_gamma   90.00
#
_symmetry.space_group_name_H-M   'P 1'
#
loop_
_entity.id
_entity.type
_entity.pdbx_description
1 polymer ?
#
loop_
_entity_poly.entity_id
_entity_poly.type
_entity_poly.pdbx_seq_one_letter_code
_entity_poly.pdbx_strand_id
1 'polypeptide(L)'
;IKHAMPLFLPDAPILIHNVDILSNVDLKSFYAYGTEHDATLLVSQRKTKRYLLFDDDMRLVGWTNIETGEVKSPYENLEVEKYHKYAFAGIHTFSPRLAKYFDMFSDKFGIIDFYLKTCAEADIRGYEKKDLRLLDVGKLDTLKEANEFINTL
;
A
#
# COMPACT_ATOMS: atom_id res chain seq x y z
N ILE A 1 -13.45 3.22 -0.02
CA ILE A 1 -13.05 4.10 -1.13
C ILE A 1 -14.18 4.22 -2.15
N LYS A 2 -14.67 3.12 -2.75
CA LYS A 2 -15.72 3.12 -3.80
C LYS A 2 -16.90 4.04 -3.45
N HIS A 3 -17.52 3.88 -2.29
CA HIS A 3 -18.67 4.70 -1.85
C HIS A 3 -18.34 6.16 -1.54
N ALA A 4 -17.08 6.48 -1.26
CA ALA A 4 -16.64 7.83 -0.96
C ALA A 4 -16.18 8.62 -2.20
N MET A 5 -16.03 7.96 -3.36
CA MET A 5 -15.55 8.61 -4.60
C MET A 5 -16.29 9.91 -4.96
N PRO A 6 -17.65 10.01 -4.82
CA PRO A 6 -18.35 11.24 -5.13
C PRO A 6 -17.98 12.45 -4.25
N LEU A 7 -17.28 12.21 -3.13
CA LEU A 7 -16.84 13.25 -2.19
C LEU A 7 -15.44 13.78 -2.49
N PHE A 8 -14.71 13.14 -3.41
CA PHE A 8 -13.33 13.47 -3.71
C PHE A 8 -13.22 14.34 -4.96
N LEU A 9 -12.12 15.11 -5.02
CA LEU A 9 -11.81 15.90 -6.23
C LEU A 9 -11.46 14.96 -7.39
N PRO A 10 -11.98 15.21 -8.59
CA PRO A 10 -11.81 14.30 -9.73
C PRO A 10 -10.35 14.20 -10.22
N ASP A 11 -9.56 15.27 -10.02
CA ASP A 11 -8.23 15.42 -10.60
C ASP A 11 -7.09 15.33 -9.57
N ALA A 12 -7.39 15.04 -8.31
CA ALA A 12 -6.40 14.94 -7.25
C ALA A 12 -6.38 13.54 -6.65
N PRO A 13 -5.19 12.93 -6.46
CA PRO A 13 -5.08 11.68 -5.72
C PRO A 13 -5.55 11.84 -4.27
N ILE A 14 -6.03 10.75 -3.69
CA ILE A 14 -6.47 10.68 -2.31
C ILE A 14 -5.34 10.05 -1.51
N LEU A 15 -4.96 10.66 -0.39
CA LEU A 15 -4.11 10.04 0.60
C LEU A 15 -4.99 9.21 1.55
N ILE A 16 -4.70 7.92 1.64
CA ILE A 16 -5.39 6.99 2.51
C ILE A 16 -4.40 6.51 3.57
N HIS A 17 -4.78 6.66 4.81
CA HIS A 17 -3.96 6.31 5.96
C HIS A 17 -4.79 5.48 6.94
N ASN A 18 -4.32 4.30 7.32
CA ASN A 18 -4.95 3.52 8.38
C ASN A 18 -4.91 4.31 9.69
N VAL A 19 -6.05 4.42 10.36
CA VAL A 19 -6.22 5.27 11.55
C VAL A 19 -5.44 4.80 12.78
N ASP A 20 -5.02 3.55 12.78
CA ASP A 20 -4.29 2.86 13.86
C ASP A 20 -2.79 2.75 13.60
N ILE A 21 -2.25 3.50 12.66
CA ILE A 21 -0.81 3.49 12.33
C ILE A 21 -0.19 4.85 12.67
N LEU A 22 0.90 4.83 13.42
CA LEU A 22 1.82 5.96 13.56
C LEU A 22 3.10 5.67 12.77
N SER A 23 3.65 6.68 12.10
CA SER A 23 4.88 6.51 11.33
C SER A 23 5.70 7.80 11.23
N ASN A 24 6.98 7.65 10.91
CA ASN A 24 7.90 8.75 10.62
C ASN A 24 7.95 9.11 9.13
N VAL A 25 6.94 8.75 8.34
CA VAL A 25 6.91 9.12 6.92
C VAL A 25 6.65 10.62 6.77
N ASP A 26 7.41 11.28 5.90
CA ASP A 26 7.04 12.61 5.42
C ASP A 26 5.87 12.46 4.42
N LEU A 27 4.66 12.70 4.92
CA LEU A 27 3.43 12.58 4.12
C LEU A 27 3.40 13.53 2.94
N LYS A 28 4.06 14.70 3.04
CA LYS A 28 4.10 15.68 1.96
C LYS A 28 4.93 15.15 0.79
N SER A 29 6.12 14.66 1.05
CA SER A 29 6.99 14.07 0.01
C SER A 29 6.39 12.78 -0.55
N PHE A 30 5.79 11.95 0.30
CA PHE A 30 5.10 10.73 -0.13
C PHE A 30 3.91 11.06 -1.06
N TYR A 31 3.08 12.04 -0.69
CA TYR A 31 1.95 12.46 -1.50
C TYR A 31 2.40 13.06 -2.85
N ALA A 32 3.44 13.91 -2.83
CA ALA A 32 3.99 14.50 -4.05
C ALA A 32 4.45 13.42 -5.05
N TYR A 33 5.16 12.40 -4.57
CA TYR A 33 5.52 11.24 -5.40
C TYR A 33 4.27 10.51 -5.93
N GLY A 34 3.27 10.36 -5.07
CA GLY A 34 2.01 9.66 -5.41
C GLY A 34 1.15 10.38 -6.45
N THR A 35 1.38 11.69 -6.72
CA THR A 35 0.62 12.42 -7.75
C THR A 35 0.99 11.99 -9.17
N GLU A 36 2.15 11.38 -9.36
CA GLU A 36 2.65 10.96 -10.67
C GLU A 36 2.13 9.58 -11.10
N HIS A 37 1.54 8.81 -10.16
CA HIS A 37 1.14 7.42 -10.37
C HIS A 37 -0.36 7.22 -10.14
N ASP A 38 -0.89 6.09 -10.60
CA ASP A 38 -2.29 5.73 -10.35
C ASP A 38 -2.51 5.33 -8.88
N ALA A 39 -1.54 4.65 -8.26
CA ALA A 39 -1.46 4.47 -6.82
C ALA A 39 -0.01 4.35 -6.37
N THR A 40 0.28 4.78 -5.15
CA THR A 40 1.57 4.59 -4.51
C THR A 40 1.38 3.98 -3.13
N LEU A 41 2.11 2.91 -2.85
CA LEU A 41 2.03 2.16 -1.60
C LEU A 41 3.29 2.43 -0.77
N LEU A 42 3.13 2.93 0.46
CA LEU A 42 4.26 3.04 1.38
C LEU A 42 4.70 1.65 1.81
N VAL A 43 5.96 1.34 1.59
CA VAL A 43 6.52 0.01 1.85
C VAL A 43 7.87 0.10 2.57
N SER A 44 8.25 -0.99 3.23
CA SER A 44 9.55 -1.12 3.90
C SER A 44 10.03 -2.56 3.92
N GLN A 45 11.29 -2.76 4.27
CA GLN A 45 11.90 -4.10 4.44
C GLN A 45 11.58 -4.74 5.80
N ARG A 46 10.52 -4.28 6.48
CA ARG A 46 10.06 -4.86 7.75
C ARG A 46 9.75 -6.35 7.59
N LYS A 47 10.16 -7.16 8.56
CA LYS A 47 9.83 -8.58 8.60
C LYS A 47 8.33 -8.79 8.81
N THR A 48 7.72 -9.59 7.96
CA THR A 48 6.31 -10.00 8.02
C THR A 48 6.14 -11.36 7.35
N LYS A 49 4.95 -11.91 7.39
CA LYS A 49 4.58 -13.14 6.68
C LYS A 49 4.06 -12.85 5.26
N ARG A 50 3.59 -11.63 5.03
CA ARG A 50 2.92 -11.20 3.80
C ARG A 50 3.67 -10.06 3.17
N TYR A 51 4.08 -10.24 1.91
CA TYR A 51 4.84 -9.25 1.17
C TYR A 51 4.14 -8.90 -0.14
N LEU A 52 4.22 -7.63 -0.51
CA LEU A 52 4.01 -7.19 -1.87
C LEU A 52 5.29 -7.43 -2.68
N LEU A 53 5.12 -7.76 -3.95
CA LEU A 53 6.21 -8.03 -4.89
C LEU A 53 6.31 -6.88 -5.89
N PHE A 54 7.52 -6.39 -6.07
CA PHE A 54 7.81 -5.28 -6.97
C PHE A 54 8.96 -5.65 -7.91
N ASP A 55 8.90 -5.12 -9.13
CA ASP A 55 10.02 -5.17 -10.06
C ASP A 55 11.11 -4.13 -9.71
N ASP A 56 12.17 -4.05 -10.55
CA ASP A 56 13.29 -3.13 -10.35
C ASP A 56 12.90 -1.65 -10.43
N ASP A 57 11.79 -1.34 -11.11
CA ASP A 57 11.20 0.01 -11.22
C ASP A 57 10.17 0.28 -10.11
N MET A 58 10.08 -0.58 -9.12
CA MET A 58 9.10 -0.50 -8.03
C MET A 58 7.63 -0.57 -8.50
N ARG A 59 7.34 -1.21 -9.64
CA ARG A 59 5.97 -1.51 -10.06
C ARG A 59 5.45 -2.72 -9.30
N LEU A 60 4.22 -2.64 -8.82
CA LEU A 60 3.56 -3.78 -8.18
C LEU A 60 3.30 -4.89 -9.20
N VAL A 61 3.77 -6.10 -8.91
CA VAL A 61 3.58 -7.28 -9.76
C VAL A 61 2.86 -8.42 -9.06
N GLY A 62 2.82 -8.43 -7.73
CA GLY A 62 2.20 -9.53 -7.00
C GLY A 62 2.24 -9.39 -5.49
N TRP A 63 1.85 -10.45 -4.84
CA TRP A 63 1.86 -10.63 -3.40
C TRP A 63 2.19 -12.08 -3.05
N THR A 64 2.84 -12.28 -1.91
CA THR A 64 3.13 -13.62 -1.40
C THR A 64 2.95 -13.71 0.12
N ASN A 65 2.56 -14.90 0.58
CA ASN A 65 2.63 -15.30 1.99
C ASN A 65 3.73 -16.34 2.14
N ILE A 66 4.81 -15.99 2.80
CA ILE A 66 5.98 -16.87 2.96
C ILE A 66 5.76 -18.07 3.89
N GLU A 67 4.72 -18.07 4.72
CA GLU A 67 4.36 -19.24 5.55
C GLU A 67 3.58 -20.29 4.78
N THR A 68 2.65 -19.86 3.92
CA THR A 68 1.75 -20.76 3.20
C THR A 68 2.25 -21.07 1.79
N GLY A 69 3.20 -20.29 1.27
CA GLY A 69 3.63 -20.36 -0.13
C GLY A 69 2.61 -19.78 -1.11
N GLU A 70 1.52 -19.19 -0.63
CA GLU A 70 0.49 -18.59 -1.50
C GLU A 70 1.07 -17.39 -2.26
N VAL A 71 0.79 -17.34 -3.55
CA VAL A 71 1.15 -16.24 -4.45
C VAL A 71 -0.09 -15.74 -5.16
N LYS A 72 -0.26 -14.41 -5.22
CA LYS A 72 -1.32 -13.73 -5.98
C LYS A 72 -0.67 -12.77 -6.96
N SER A 73 -1.04 -12.84 -8.21
CA SER A 73 -0.52 -11.97 -9.28
C SER A 73 -1.47 -12.01 -10.47
N PRO A 74 -1.58 -10.92 -11.25
CA PRO A 74 -2.22 -10.98 -12.56
C PRO A 74 -1.34 -11.65 -13.63
N TYR A 75 -0.05 -11.85 -13.35
CA TYR A 75 0.89 -12.47 -14.25
C TYR A 75 0.97 -13.98 -14.00
N GLU A 76 0.84 -14.78 -15.04
CA GLU A 76 0.96 -16.23 -14.95
C GLU A 76 2.40 -16.63 -14.61
N ASN A 77 2.54 -17.68 -13.79
CA ASN A 77 3.84 -18.27 -13.43
C ASN A 77 4.85 -17.28 -12.84
N LEU A 78 4.41 -16.34 -12.01
CA LEU A 78 5.28 -15.36 -11.36
C LEU A 78 6.32 -16.06 -10.48
N GLU A 79 7.60 -15.91 -10.81
CA GLU A 79 8.72 -16.42 -10.02
C GLU A 79 9.07 -15.42 -8.90
N VAL A 80 8.55 -15.67 -7.70
CA VAL A 80 8.64 -14.75 -6.53
C VAL A 80 10.08 -14.30 -6.23
N GLU A 81 11.08 -15.16 -6.47
CA GLU A 81 12.48 -14.87 -6.16
C GLU A 81 13.14 -13.86 -7.13
N LYS A 82 12.48 -13.54 -8.23
CA LYS A 82 12.95 -12.52 -9.18
C LYS A 82 12.49 -11.09 -8.80
N TYR A 83 11.67 -10.95 -7.75
CA TYR A 83 11.06 -9.67 -7.38
C TYR A 83 11.41 -9.26 -5.96
N HIS A 84 11.40 -7.96 -5.74
CA HIS A 84 11.64 -7.38 -4.44
C HIS A 84 10.45 -7.56 -3.52
N LYS A 85 10.69 -8.02 -2.29
CA LYS A 85 9.68 -8.29 -1.26
C LYS A 85 9.62 -7.15 -0.27
N TYR A 86 8.49 -6.46 -0.19
CA TYR A 86 8.28 -5.36 0.75
C TYR A 86 7.00 -5.54 1.57
N ALA A 87 7.06 -5.11 2.82
CA ALA A 87 5.90 -5.05 3.71
C ALA A 87 5.12 -3.75 3.48
N PHE A 88 3.82 -3.86 3.26
CA PHE A 88 2.91 -2.71 3.16
C PHE A 88 2.71 -2.04 4.53
N ALA A 89 2.73 -0.72 4.56
CA ALA A 89 2.64 0.07 5.78
C ALA A 89 1.24 0.59 6.10
N GLY A 90 0.23 0.29 5.27
CA GLY A 90 -1.13 0.78 5.49
C GLY A 90 -1.37 2.25 5.10
N ILE A 91 -0.41 2.87 4.41
CA ILE A 91 -0.49 4.24 3.90
C ILE A 91 -0.31 4.19 2.38
N HIS A 92 -1.21 4.81 1.64
CA HIS A 92 -1.14 4.80 0.17
C HIS A 92 -1.85 6.00 -0.45
N THR A 93 -1.46 6.35 -1.68
CA THR A 93 -2.23 7.28 -2.52
C THR A 93 -3.11 6.48 -3.49
N PHE A 94 -4.21 7.09 -3.89
CA PHE A 94 -5.18 6.49 -4.82
C PHE A 94 -5.67 7.56 -5.78
N SER A 95 -5.37 7.42 -7.06
CA SER A 95 -5.88 8.31 -8.09
C SER A 95 -7.35 7.99 -8.43
N PRO A 96 -8.22 9.01 -8.59
CA PRO A 96 -9.58 8.81 -9.09
C PRO A 96 -9.64 8.07 -10.44
N ARG A 97 -8.59 8.09 -11.25
CA ARG A 97 -8.48 7.33 -12.50
C ARG A 97 -8.68 5.83 -12.33
N LEU A 98 -8.41 5.30 -11.13
CA LEU A 98 -8.62 3.89 -10.79
C LEU A 98 -10.10 3.54 -10.59
N ALA A 99 -11.00 4.52 -10.45
CA ALA A 99 -12.43 4.27 -10.23
C ALA A 99 -13.08 3.44 -11.34
N LYS A 100 -12.57 3.51 -12.57
CA LYS A 100 -13.04 2.71 -13.73
C LYS A 100 -12.95 1.19 -13.50
N TYR A 101 -12.10 0.76 -12.58
CA TYR A 101 -11.93 -0.66 -12.27
C TYR A 101 -12.88 -1.17 -11.16
N PHE A 102 -13.64 -0.29 -10.49
CA PHE A 102 -14.52 -0.72 -9.40
C PHE A 102 -15.64 -1.66 -9.85
N ASP A 103 -16.06 -1.59 -11.11
CA ASP A 103 -17.10 -2.47 -11.65
C ASP A 103 -16.66 -3.94 -11.75
N MET A 104 -15.33 -4.20 -11.69
CA MET A 104 -14.78 -5.55 -11.64
C MET A 104 -14.90 -6.21 -10.25
N PHE A 105 -15.41 -5.47 -9.25
CA PHE A 105 -15.46 -5.91 -7.86
C PHE A 105 -16.88 -5.78 -7.29
N SER A 106 -17.19 -6.68 -6.35
CA SER A 106 -18.36 -6.55 -5.48
C SER A 106 -18.25 -5.30 -4.59
N ASP A 107 -19.29 -5.00 -3.83
CA ASP A 107 -19.31 -3.84 -2.94
C ASP A 107 -18.27 -3.91 -1.80
N LYS A 108 -17.83 -5.12 -1.46
CA LYS A 108 -16.80 -5.35 -0.43
C LYS A 108 -15.62 -6.09 -1.03
N PHE A 109 -14.47 -5.46 -1.00
CA PHE A 109 -13.20 -6.06 -1.43
C PHE A 109 -12.03 -5.47 -0.64
N GLY A 110 -10.94 -6.25 -0.56
CA GLY A 110 -9.70 -5.79 0.04
C GLY A 110 -8.95 -4.84 -0.90
N ILE A 111 -8.36 -3.77 -0.36
CA ILE A 111 -7.62 -2.82 -1.19
C ILE A 111 -6.41 -3.47 -1.87
N ILE A 112 -5.76 -4.42 -1.22
CA ILE A 112 -4.64 -5.15 -1.81
C ILE A 112 -5.12 -6.03 -2.97
N ASP A 113 -6.25 -6.73 -2.82
CA ASP A 113 -6.81 -7.53 -3.92
C ASP A 113 -7.22 -6.65 -5.11
N PHE A 114 -7.68 -5.43 -4.86
CA PHE A 114 -7.94 -4.44 -5.90
C PHE A 114 -6.65 -4.08 -6.65
N TYR A 115 -5.60 -3.71 -5.94
CA TYR A 115 -4.31 -3.37 -6.56
C TYR A 115 -3.71 -4.54 -7.34
N LEU A 116 -3.77 -5.76 -6.81
CA LEU A 116 -3.26 -6.95 -7.49
C LEU A 116 -4.02 -7.27 -8.79
N LYS A 117 -5.34 -7.03 -8.84
CA LYS A 117 -6.10 -7.25 -10.07
C LYS A 117 -5.88 -6.17 -11.12
N THR A 118 -5.48 -4.96 -10.71
CA THR A 118 -5.37 -3.81 -11.60
C THR A 118 -3.93 -3.47 -11.99
N CYS A 119 -2.92 -3.99 -11.29
CA CYS A 119 -1.51 -3.59 -11.50
C CYS A 119 -0.92 -3.97 -12.87
N ALA A 120 -1.55 -4.88 -13.62
CA ALA A 120 -1.14 -5.15 -15.00
C ALA A 120 -1.52 -4.02 -15.97
N GLU A 121 -2.56 -3.23 -15.64
CA GLU A 121 -3.10 -2.19 -16.51
C GLU A 121 -2.90 -0.77 -15.94
N ALA A 122 -2.65 -0.66 -14.63
CA ALA A 122 -2.50 0.60 -13.91
C ALA A 122 -1.08 0.76 -13.38
N ASP A 123 -0.62 2.01 -13.29
CA ASP A 123 0.70 2.35 -12.74
C ASP A 123 0.65 2.40 -11.20
N ILE A 124 0.89 1.25 -10.57
CA ILE A 124 0.89 1.09 -9.12
C ILE A 124 2.32 0.90 -8.64
N ARG A 125 2.81 1.82 -7.80
CA ARG A 125 4.20 1.89 -7.38
C ARG A 125 4.39 1.66 -5.87
N GLY A 126 5.52 1.09 -5.53
CA GLY A 126 6.04 1.10 -4.16
C GLY A 126 6.86 2.36 -3.89
N TYR A 127 6.66 2.96 -2.73
CA TYR A 127 7.54 3.99 -2.19
C TYR A 127 8.28 3.40 -0.98
N GLU A 128 9.53 3.02 -1.17
CA GLU A 128 10.33 2.45 -0.09
C GLU A 128 10.81 3.55 0.87
N LYS A 129 10.52 3.39 2.16
CA LYS A 129 11.18 4.14 3.23
C LYS A 129 12.07 3.19 4.04
N LYS A 130 13.39 3.29 3.82
CA LYS A 130 14.39 2.38 4.41
C LYS A 130 14.42 2.42 5.93
N ASP A 131 14.28 3.63 6.50
CA ASP A 131 14.26 3.91 7.93
C ASP A 131 12.85 4.07 8.49
N LEU A 132 11.86 3.39 7.88
CA LEU A 132 10.48 3.48 8.33
C LEU A 132 10.35 2.95 9.75
N ARG A 133 9.95 3.83 10.64
CA ARG A 133 9.43 3.49 11.96
C ARG A 133 7.92 3.49 11.89
N LEU A 134 7.32 2.40 12.31
CA LEU A 134 5.88 2.19 12.24
C LEU A 134 5.40 1.55 13.54
N LEU A 135 4.38 2.11 14.14
CA LEU A 135 3.70 1.58 15.31
C LEU A 135 2.21 1.39 15.00
N ASP A 136 1.73 0.17 15.20
CA ASP A 136 0.31 -0.18 15.16
C ASP A 136 -0.28 0.03 16.56
N VAL A 137 -1.16 1.02 16.69
CA VAL A 137 -1.81 1.42 17.96
C VAL A 137 -3.23 0.89 18.09
N GLY A 138 -3.62 -0.05 17.26
CA GLY A 138 -4.95 -0.68 17.29
C GLY A 138 -5.24 -1.51 18.53
N LYS A 139 -4.27 -1.66 19.44
CA LYS A 139 -4.42 -2.38 20.73
C LYS A 139 -4.26 -1.41 21.89
N LEU A 140 -5.07 -1.60 22.95
CA LEU A 140 -5.03 -0.73 24.15
C LEU A 140 -3.65 -0.70 24.82
N ASP A 141 -2.91 -1.81 24.77
CA ASP A 141 -1.60 -1.93 25.39
C ASP A 141 -0.51 -1.07 24.71
N THR A 142 -0.74 -0.66 23.45
CA THR A 142 0.24 0.12 22.66
C THR A 142 0.12 1.64 22.87
N LEU A 143 -0.86 2.13 23.63
CA LEU A 143 -1.06 3.56 23.87
C LEU A 143 0.11 4.23 24.61
N LYS A 144 0.78 3.50 25.52
CA LYS A 144 1.99 4.02 26.20
C LYS A 144 3.15 4.16 25.23
N GLU A 145 3.36 3.16 24.38
CA GLU A 145 4.38 3.15 23.33
C GLU A 145 4.12 4.25 22.30
N ALA A 146 2.84 4.58 22.03
CA ALA A 146 2.45 5.66 21.13
C ALA A 146 2.97 7.02 21.58
N ASN A 147 2.86 7.34 22.88
CA ASN A 147 3.37 8.59 23.43
C ASN A 147 4.91 8.68 23.33
N GLU A 148 5.60 7.59 23.60
CA GLU A 148 7.06 7.54 23.45
C GLU A 148 7.45 7.69 21.98
N PHE A 149 6.74 7.01 21.09
CA PHE A 149 6.97 7.08 19.65
C PHE A 149 6.82 8.50 19.10
N ILE A 150 5.76 9.22 19.46
CA ILE A 150 5.50 10.60 19.02
C ILE A 150 6.61 11.54 19.47
N ASN A 151 7.15 11.37 20.68
CA ASN A 151 8.23 12.20 21.19
C ASN A 151 9.59 11.95 20.49
N THR A 152 9.68 10.92 19.64
CA THR A 152 10.88 10.57 18.88
C THR A 152 10.74 10.82 17.37
N LEU A 153 9.61 11.33 16.92
CA LEU A 153 9.38 11.76 15.55
C LEU A 153 9.99 13.13 15.31
#